data_3e77c08e0ecb41a7399eb3fe40c84a3d
#
_entry.id   3e77c08e0ecb41a7399eb3fe40c84a3d
#
_cell.length_a   1.000
_cell.length_b   1.000
_cell.length_c   1.000
_cell.angle_alpha   90.00
_cell.angle_beta   90.00
_cell.angle_gamma   90.00
#
_symmetry.space_group_name_H-M   'P 1'
#
loop_
_entity.id
_entity.type
_entity.pdbx_description
1 polymer ?
#
loop_
_entity_poly.entity_id
_entity_poly.type
_entity_poly.pdbx_seq_one_letter_code
_entity_poly.pdbx_strand_id
1 'polypeptide(L)'
;VINVLGGFSMSNGNFFYTNNATVPPITTTVTINSDDDNTGDFVHSGGTINFVNNTLNPTVQSLTIKSPNVLLGPSGTIKRNGAGTIAARGALDFARTGTTLFTRLNGHTIDHSVITILSGTTLEVISGDVQLASYVEEFAGQNLPMLYVSSGATFTLRNNSSVYTTGNFLKSTVQGASGSRIRIQHTNGFYSGFSSAAINSSGNMGFILSASGTVEYFGDDNQIVTGIGMGNAVGGNQKYGILEINFGGTPNTEYVYPTNNGTVNVRNQLKLTNGELRLDEDNDPTVGGRTIIIENSPNTSISRTNGYIRAETYDGASIVKWMFGADNTPHTIPFGINSTTYIPLTVTSTGGNAGFVSTSTFETNPANLPFPPGVGHVNSAATGADNSADCVDRFWKINQSGSSTTFNAVFSAPVAEFPAIAGTYKAQHYNYAGGFWDNPFQGAQSYNAVGAVRSVTVTGLSTANDWWVLVNQNTPLPVELLSFDANCINNRHQIKWTTASELNNDFFTIEKSSNGNEFTFFRKIQGSGTINDTKTYTVSAEDGIAEYYKLKQFDFNGTMHELKTIYAPSCQNDMFKLLSVNQVEEVVNSIISSPDNVKAEITLFDLKGILVFKEEVSLTTGINSVRL
;
A
#
# COMPACT_ATOMS: atom_id res chain seq x y z
N VAL A 1 19.48 17.59 50.72
CA VAL A 1 19.41 18.27 49.41
C VAL A 1 20.59 19.22 49.33
N ILE A 2 21.35 19.13 48.24
CA ILE A 2 22.45 20.05 47.93
C ILE A 2 22.02 20.81 46.68
N ASN A 3 21.96 22.14 46.76
CA ASN A 3 21.66 22.98 45.61
C ASN A 3 22.96 23.72 45.23
N VAL A 4 23.31 23.66 43.97
CA VAL A 4 24.40 24.40 43.36
C VAL A 4 23.78 25.50 42.49
N LEU A 5 24.05 26.75 42.83
CA LEU A 5 23.69 27.89 42.00
C LEU A 5 24.73 28.04 40.88
N GLY A 6 24.30 28.22 39.66
CA GLY A 6 25.20 28.33 38.52
C GLY A 6 25.73 26.99 38.00
N GLY A 7 26.83 27.02 37.22
CA GLY A 7 27.34 25.87 36.49
C GLY A 7 28.15 24.88 37.30
N PHE A 8 28.35 23.69 36.71
CA PHE A 8 29.22 22.64 37.22
C PHE A 8 30.20 22.23 36.12
N SER A 9 31.49 22.14 36.47
CA SER A 9 32.50 21.68 35.52
C SER A 9 33.38 20.62 36.16
N MET A 10 33.59 19.51 35.42
CA MET A 10 34.49 18.43 35.82
C MET A 10 35.26 17.94 34.60
N SER A 11 36.58 18.08 34.65
CA SER A 11 37.49 17.64 33.57
C SER A 11 38.33 16.43 33.93
N ASN A 12 38.47 16.13 35.23
CA ASN A 12 39.23 14.95 35.72
C ASN A 12 38.81 14.61 37.15
N GLY A 13 39.20 13.44 37.65
CA GLY A 13 38.92 12.98 39.00
C GLY A 13 37.62 12.21 39.13
N ASN A 14 37.15 12.02 40.37
CA ASN A 14 35.95 11.28 40.68
C ASN A 14 35.03 12.11 41.56
N PHE A 15 33.78 12.23 41.17
CA PHE A 15 32.70 12.79 42.00
C PHE A 15 31.91 11.61 42.57
N PHE A 16 32.01 11.41 43.89
CA PHE A 16 31.26 10.36 44.56
C PHE A 16 30.02 10.96 45.22
N TYR A 17 28.91 10.44 44.79
CA TYR A 17 27.60 10.71 45.37
C TYR A 17 27.23 9.54 46.26
N THR A 18 27.47 9.62 47.54
CA THR A 18 27.27 8.51 48.47
C THR A 18 26.36 8.96 49.63
N ASN A 19 25.49 8.06 50.03
CA ASN A 19 24.72 8.19 51.23
C ASN A 19 25.14 7.07 52.21
N ASN A 20 25.75 7.47 53.31
CA ASN A 20 26.26 6.58 54.36
C ASN A 20 25.25 6.39 55.50
N ALA A 21 23.97 6.72 55.30
CA ALA A 21 22.96 6.64 56.36
C ALA A 21 22.67 5.18 56.73
N THR A 22 22.72 4.93 58.04
CA THR A 22 22.48 3.59 58.58
C THR A 22 21.00 3.27 58.84
N VAL A 23 20.13 4.24 58.89
CA VAL A 23 18.66 4.13 59.11
C VAL A 23 17.99 5.51 58.93
N PRO A 24 16.77 5.63 58.46
CA PRO A 24 16.02 4.92 57.40
C PRO A 24 16.45 5.36 55.97
N PRO A 25 15.85 4.82 54.91
CA PRO A 25 16.24 5.19 53.56
C PRO A 25 16.01 6.68 53.31
N ILE A 26 17.07 7.42 53.01
CA ILE A 26 17.04 8.85 52.76
C ILE A 26 17.19 9.08 51.26
N THR A 27 16.24 9.79 50.67
CA THR A 27 16.39 10.31 49.29
C THR A 27 17.37 11.48 49.34
N THR A 28 18.49 11.35 48.64
CA THR A 28 19.45 12.44 48.51
C THR A 28 19.44 12.96 47.08
N THR A 29 19.26 14.25 46.91
CA THR A 29 19.23 14.94 45.63
C THR A 29 20.29 16.02 45.60
N VAL A 30 21.06 16.08 44.53
CA VAL A 30 21.90 17.24 44.17
C VAL A 30 21.25 17.91 42.96
N THR A 31 21.04 19.20 43.04
CA THR A 31 20.52 19.98 41.92
C THR A 31 21.57 20.97 41.44
N ILE A 32 21.90 20.94 40.18
CA ILE A 32 22.79 21.88 39.49
C ILE A 32 21.94 22.92 38.80
N ASN A 33 22.35 24.21 38.92
CA ASN A 33 21.57 25.35 38.46
C ASN A 33 20.16 25.36 39.07
N SER A 34 20.11 25.36 40.38
CA SER A 34 18.84 25.18 41.14
C SER A 34 17.85 26.32 40.96
N ASP A 35 18.29 27.48 40.57
CA ASP A 35 17.48 28.68 40.27
C ASP A 35 16.83 28.63 38.87
N ASP A 36 17.22 27.65 38.04
CA ASP A 36 16.64 27.42 36.71
C ASP A 36 16.75 28.65 35.78
N ASP A 37 17.79 29.44 35.95
CA ASP A 37 18.05 30.56 35.06
C ASP A 37 18.75 30.13 33.76
N ASN A 38 19.04 31.07 32.88
CA ASN A 38 19.71 30.80 31.61
C ASN A 38 21.23 30.84 31.71
N THR A 39 21.80 30.79 32.90
CA THR A 39 23.23 30.82 33.17
C THR A 39 23.69 29.47 33.77
N GLY A 40 24.97 29.20 33.76
CA GLY A 40 25.54 28.05 34.43
C GLY A 40 25.43 26.73 33.67
N ASP A 41 26.48 26.41 32.94
CA ASP A 41 26.57 25.17 32.18
C ASP A 41 26.95 23.97 33.06
N PHE A 42 26.43 22.79 32.72
CA PHE A 42 26.94 21.53 33.23
C PHE A 42 27.98 20.96 32.25
N VAL A 43 29.23 20.91 32.66
CA VAL A 43 30.34 20.42 31.83
C VAL A 43 30.99 19.20 32.48
N HIS A 44 30.94 18.04 31.83
CA HIS A 44 31.63 16.84 32.25
C HIS A 44 32.49 16.33 31.10
N SER A 45 33.73 16.81 31.01
CA SER A 45 34.66 16.51 29.94
C SER A 45 35.63 15.40 30.28
N GLY A 46 35.63 14.89 31.49
CA GLY A 46 36.50 13.77 31.94
C GLY A 46 36.19 13.39 33.38
N GLY A 47 36.82 12.35 33.87
CA GLY A 47 36.61 11.80 35.20
C GLY A 47 35.31 10.99 35.33
N THR A 48 34.93 10.65 36.53
CA THR A 48 33.80 9.76 36.80
C THR A 48 32.84 10.35 37.82
N ILE A 49 31.55 10.43 37.49
CA ILE A 49 30.47 10.68 38.43
C ILE A 49 29.91 9.31 38.84
N ASN A 50 30.07 8.96 40.12
CA ASN A 50 29.61 7.69 40.67
C ASN A 50 28.41 7.89 41.59
N PHE A 51 27.32 7.21 41.29
CA PHE A 51 26.24 7.00 42.25
C PHE A 51 26.57 5.71 43.02
N VAL A 52 26.99 5.86 44.28
CA VAL A 52 27.39 4.73 45.11
C VAL A 52 26.22 4.19 45.90
N ASN A 53 25.96 2.90 45.79
CA ASN A 53 24.92 2.20 46.52
C ASN A 53 25.51 1.58 47.82
N ASN A 54 24.81 1.77 48.91
CA ASN A 54 25.10 1.02 50.14
C ASN A 54 24.16 -0.19 50.22
N THR A 55 24.76 -1.39 50.29
CA THR A 55 24.07 -2.68 50.29
C THR A 55 23.08 -2.89 51.45
N LEU A 56 23.20 -2.11 52.53
CA LEU A 56 22.39 -2.30 53.73
C LEU A 56 21.07 -1.48 53.72
N ASN A 57 20.99 -0.41 52.93
CA ASN A 57 19.80 0.40 52.83
C ASN A 57 19.64 0.97 51.40
N PRO A 58 18.65 0.50 50.65
CA PRO A 58 18.41 1.02 49.32
C PRO A 58 17.91 2.46 49.39
N THR A 59 18.73 3.41 48.94
CA THR A 59 18.37 4.83 48.89
C THR A 59 18.23 5.25 47.44
N VAL A 60 17.27 6.12 47.16
CA VAL A 60 17.16 6.78 45.86
C VAL A 60 18.14 7.94 45.83
N GLN A 61 19.07 7.89 44.91
CA GLN A 61 20.01 8.98 44.65
C GLN A 61 19.66 9.61 43.30
N SER A 62 19.65 10.90 43.22
CA SER A 62 19.43 11.63 41.97
C SER A 62 20.36 12.82 41.84
N LEU A 63 20.86 13.03 40.62
CA LEU A 63 21.51 14.25 40.20
C LEU A 63 20.59 14.97 39.23
N THR A 64 20.03 16.09 39.66
CA THR A 64 19.11 16.89 38.83
C THR A 64 19.89 18.05 38.20
N ILE A 65 19.86 18.12 36.86
CA ILE A 65 20.54 19.15 36.09
C ILE A 65 19.50 20.05 35.46
N LYS A 66 19.57 21.33 35.79
CA LYS A 66 18.73 22.39 35.23
C LYS A 66 19.51 23.34 34.33
N SER A 67 20.75 23.04 34.04
CA SER A 67 21.63 23.87 33.23
C SER A 67 21.14 24.01 31.79
N PRO A 68 21.26 25.20 31.15
CA PRO A 68 20.86 25.40 29.76
C PRO A 68 21.71 24.58 28.78
N ASN A 69 22.98 24.34 29.10
CA ASN A 69 23.86 23.50 28.30
C ASN A 69 24.41 22.34 29.13
N VAL A 70 24.36 21.15 28.59
CA VAL A 70 24.98 19.94 29.10
C VAL A 70 26.02 19.45 28.12
N LEU A 71 27.29 19.59 28.48
CA LEU A 71 28.42 19.14 27.65
C LEU A 71 29.07 17.92 28.30
N LEU A 72 28.99 16.79 27.62
CA LEU A 72 29.67 15.56 28.00
C LEU A 72 30.91 15.36 27.12
N GLY A 73 32.08 15.45 27.71
CA GLY A 73 33.37 15.34 27.01
C GLY A 73 33.77 13.91 26.64
N PRO A 74 34.88 13.75 25.90
CA PRO A 74 35.21 12.50 25.22
C PRO A 74 35.60 11.33 26.14
N SER A 75 35.94 11.57 27.39
CA SER A 75 36.45 10.54 28.31
C SER A 75 35.70 10.46 29.63
N GLY A 76 34.64 11.22 29.79
CA GLY A 76 33.89 11.21 31.05
C GLY A 76 33.01 9.96 31.19
N THR A 77 32.78 9.55 32.42
CA THR A 77 31.89 8.45 32.77
C THR A 77 30.92 8.85 33.85
N ILE A 78 29.64 8.63 33.64
CA ILE A 78 28.62 8.69 34.69
C ILE A 78 28.18 7.25 34.93
N LYS A 79 28.42 6.73 36.11
CA LYS A 79 28.13 5.34 36.46
C LYS A 79 27.55 5.20 37.85
N ARG A 80 26.86 4.12 38.05
CA ARG A 80 26.49 3.60 39.35
C ARG A 80 27.50 2.51 39.74
N ASN A 81 27.99 2.59 40.95
CA ASN A 81 28.94 1.64 41.52
C ASN A 81 28.33 1.00 42.76
N GLY A 82 28.19 -0.33 42.77
CA GLY A 82 27.72 -1.07 43.94
C GLY A 82 27.58 -2.56 43.62
N ALA A 83 28.14 -3.41 44.48
CA ALA A 83 27.90 -4.84 44.48
C ALA A 83 26.73 -5.11 45.44
N GLY A 84 25.63 -5.63 44.95
CA GLY A 84 24.52 -6.05 45.78
C GLY A 84 23.16 -5.94 45.10
N THR A 85 22.39 -6.93 45.34
CA THR A 85 20.98 -7.01 44.96
C THR A 85 20.20 -5.82 45.48
N ILE A 86 19.41 -5.26 44.64
CA ILE A 86 18.20 -4.49 44.94
C ILE A 86 18.33 -2.96 44.98
N ALA A 87 17.71 -2.37 44.01
CA ALA A 87 16.78 -1.24 44.09
C ALA A 87 17.30 0.15 44.39
N ALA A 88 18.51 0.42 44.77
CA ALA A 88 18.98 1.79 44.80
C ALA A 88 19.50 2.19 43.41
N ARG A 89 18.79 3.06 42.74
CA ARG A 89 19.11 3.54 41.38
C ARG A 89 19.57 4.99 41.48
N GLY A 90 20.69 5.27 40.86
CA GLY A 90 21.03 6.65 40.57
C GLY A 90 20.17 7.12 39.39
N ALA A 91 19.56 8.27 39.53
CA ALA A 91 18.86 8.95 38.45
C ALA A 91 19.64 10.21 38.07
N LEU A 92 19.86 10.38 36.76
CA LEU A 92 20.34 11.63 36.19
C LEU A 92 19.12 12.30 35.53
N ASP A 93 18.60 13.35 36.17
CA ASP A 93 17.39 14.00 35.76
C ASP A 93 17.71 15.36 35.12
N PHE A 94 17.20 15.61 33.95
CA PHE A 94 17.24 16.91 33.29
C PHE A 94 15.89 17.60 33.53
N ALA A 95 15.86 18.63 34.36
CA ALA A 95 14.63 19.23 34.86
C ALA A 95 14.62 20.75 34.69
N ARG A 96 14.86 21.20 33.47
CA ARG A 96 14.86 22.59 33.12
C ARG A 96 13.54 23.00 32.45
N THR A 97 12.99 24.18 32.77
CA THR A 97 11.95 24.82 31.99
C THR A 97 12.58 25.43 30.73
N GLY A 98 12.32 24.82 29.59
CA GLY A 98 12.90 25.24 28.31
C GLY A 98 13.86 24.20 27.70
N THR A 99 14.59 24.61 26.67
CA THR A 99 15.49 23.73 25.95
C THR A 99 16.80 23.54 26.70
N THR A 100 17.22 22.28 26.89
CA THR A 100 18.54 21.91 27.35
C THR A 100 19.35 21.39 26.15
N LEU A 101 20.44 22.07 25.87
CA LEU A 101 21.37 21.68 24.83
C LEU A 101 22.29 20.58 25.39
N PHE A 102 22.22 19.39 24.79
CA PHE A 102 23.04 18.26 25.17
C PHE A 102 24.07 17.97 24.07
N THR A 103 25.34 18.05 24.44
CA THR A 103 26.44 17.74 23.52
C THR A 103 27.32 16.67 24.13
N ARG A 104 27.52 15.55 23.42
CA ARG A 104 28.39 14.46 23.82
C ARG A 104 29.41 14.16 22.75
N LEU A 105 30.66 13.97 23.16
CA LEU A 105 31.71 13.44 22.29
C LEU A 105 31.83 11.91 22.49
N ASN A 106 32.22 11.19 21.44
CA ASN A 106 32.41 9.74 21.47
C ASN A 106 33.28 9.31 22.67
N GLY A 107 32.88 8.22 23.32
CA GLY A 107 33.61 7.65 24.46
C GLY A 107 33.05 8.02 25.83
N HIS A 108 32.08 8.96 25.91
CA HIS A 108 31.44 9.23 27.19
C HIS A 108 30.42 8.14 27.53
N THR A 109 30.50 7.58 28.72
CA THR A 109 29.64 6.48 29.18
C THR A 109 28.75 6.94 30.30
N ILE A 110 27.45 6.62 30.19
CA ILE A 110 26.46 6.74 31.26
C ILE A 110 26.11 5.34 31.72
N ASP A 111 26.53 4.99 32.92
CA ASP A 111 26.42 3.65 33.50
C ASP A 111 25.33 3.62 34.58
N HIS A 112 24.37 2.73 34.48
CA HIS A 112 23.30 2.45 35.47
C HIS A 112 22.44 3.64 35.93
N SER A 113 22.52 4.75 35.27
CA SER A 113 21.69 5.91 35.60
C SER A 113 20.44 5.92 34.75
N VAL A 114 19.28 6.15 35.38
CA VAL A 114 18.06 6.48 34.60
C VAL A 114 18.17 7.95 34.26
N ILE A 115 18.24 8.26 32.99
CA ILE A 115 18.11 9.62 32.50
C ILE A 115 16.61 9.91 32.35
N THR A 116 16.10 10.82 33.14
CA THR A 116 14.70 11.25 33.05
C THR A 116 14.63 12.68 32.51
N ILE A 117 13.98 12.84 31.38
CA ILE A 117 13.66 14.16 30.82
C ILE A 117 12.30 14.54 31.35
N LEU A 118 12.26 15.55 32.25
CA LEU A 118 11.04 15.96 32.94
C LEU A 118 10.12 16.78 32.03
N SER A 119 8.85 16.85 32.42
CA SER A 119 7.83 17.64 31.73
C SER A 119 8.27 19.10 31.54
N GLY A 120 7.99 19.65 30.37
CA GLY A 120 8.39 21.01 29.98
C GLY A 120 9.86 21.16 29.57
N THR A 121 10.64 20.07 29.57
CA THR A 121 12.06 20.08 29.22
C THR A 121 12.30 19.51 27.84
N THR A 122 13.21 20.12 27.09
CA THR A 122 13.78 19.56 25.85
C THR A 122 15.24 19.21 26.13
N LEU A 123 15.58 17.92 25.90
CA LEU A 123 16.95 17.48 25.82
C LEU A 123 17.33 17.28 24.36
N GLU A 124 18.43 17.86 23.93
CA GLU A 124 18.88 17.79 22.54
C GLU A 124 20.31 17.29 22.48
N VAL A 125 20.56 16.28 21.65
CA VAL A 125 21.87 15.80 21.23
C VAL A 125 22.16 16.40 19.87
N ILE A 126 23.07 17.37 19.82
CA ILE A 126 23.39 18.08 18.57
C ILE A 126 24.37 17.26 17.71
N SER A 127 25.31 16.57 18.35
CA SER A 127 26.30 15.74 17.68
C SER A 127 26.86 14.68 18.61
N GLY A 128 27.41 13.60 18.03
CA GLY A 128 27.92 12.45 18.75
C GLY A 128 26.80 11.54 19.26
N ASP A 129 27.20 10.49 20.00
CA ASP A 129 26.28 9.44 20.42
C ASP A 129 26.13 9.40 21.94
N VAL A 130 24.97 8.97 22.43
CA VAL A 130 24.72 8.69 23.84
C VAL A 130 24.89 7.19 24.09
N GLN A 131 25.89 6.83 24.86
CA GLN A 131 26.09 5.44 25.27
C GLN A 131 25.45 5.22 26.64
N LEU A 132 24.46 4.35 26.69
CA LEU A 132 23.89 3.85 27.94
C LEU A 132 24.59 2.54 28.26
N ALA A 133 25.29 2.47 29.40
CA ALA A 133 25.96 1.23 29.80
C ALA A 133 24.92 0.21 30.29
N SER A 134 25.09 -1.03 29.86
CA SER A 134 24.31 -2.17 30.36
C SER A 134 25.08 -2.89 31.46
N TYR A 135 24.43 -3.25 32.55
CA TYR A 135 24.99 -4.05 33.62
C TYR A 135 24.23 -5.36 33.83
N VAL A 136 25.01 -6.38 34.20
CA VAL A 136 24.65 -7.81 34.09
C VAL A 136 23.78 -8.32 35.22
N GLU A 137 23.76 -7.71 36.40
CA GLU A 137 23.49 -8.52 37.60
C GLU A 137 22.18 -8.32 38.34
N GLU A 138 21.40 -7.28 38.17
CA GLU A 138 20.44 -7.05 39.24
C GLU A 138 18.93 -7.27 38.95
N PHE A 139 18.49 -7.48 37.71
CA PHE A 139 17.03 -7.63 37.49
C PHE A 139 16.70 -8.60 36.35
N ALA A 140 16.80 -9.87 36.61
CA ALA A 140 16.17 -10.88 35.75
C ALA A 140 14.65 -10.63 35.68
N GLY A 141 14.20 -10.14 34.51
CA GLY A 141 12.77 -10.01 34.20
C GLY A 141 12.14 -8.62 34.28
N GLN A 142 12.84 -7.58 34.69
CA GLN A 142 12.28 -6.21 34.67
C GLN A 142 12.95 -5.33 33.61
N ASN A 143 12.13 -4.79 32.73
CA ASN A 143 12.53 -3.82 31.71
C ASN A 143 12.50 -2.42 32.34
N LEU A 144 13.63 -1.97 32.77
CA LEU A 144 13.73 -0.65 33.35
C LEU A 144 14.21 0.34 32.31
N PRO A 145 13.50 1.46 32.11
CA PRO A 145 13.97 2.49 31.20
C PRO A 145 15.29 3.07 31.71
N MET A 146 16.25 3.14 30.83
CA MET A 146 17.51 3.85 31.08
C MET A 146 17.42 5.30 30.64
N LEU A 147 16.59 5.57 29.63
CA LEU A 147 16.21 6.92 29.19
C LEU A 147 14.69 7.01 29.20
N TYR A 148 14.16 7.87 30.02
CA TYR A 148 12.72 8.09 30.15
C TYR A 148 12.34 9.51 29.73
N VAL A 149 11.49 9.60 28.71
CA VAL A 149 10.93 10.87 28.23
C VAL A 149 9.54 11.05 28.83
N SER A 150 9.41 11.94 29.80
CA SER A 150 8.17 12.17 30.52
C SER A 150 7.08 12.80 29.63
N SER A 151 5.85 12.81 30.13
CA SER A 151 4.75 13.53 29.48
C SER A 151 5.11 15.04 29.37
N GLY A 152 4.91 15.59 28.18
CA GLY A 152 5.26 16.99 27.90
C GLY A 152 6.77 17.26 27.73
N ALA A 153 7.61 16.24 27.79
CA ALA A 153 9.04 16.37 27.52
C ALA A 153 9.37 16.07 26.05
N THR A 154 10.48 16.64 25.58
CA THR A 154 11.01 16.39 24.23
C THR A 154 12.45 15.88 24.31
N PHE A 155 12.74 14.81 23.58
CA PHE A 155 14.08 14.32 23.34
C PHE A 155 14.41 14.41 21.85
N THR A 156 15.50 15.10 21.51
CA THR A 156 15.89 15.35 20.12
C THR A 156 17.28 14.79 19.83
N LEU A 157 17.39 14.03 18.76
CA LEU A 157 18.65 13.50 18.20
C LEU A 157 18.90 14.13 16.83
N ARG A 158 19.97 14.94 16.70
CA ARG A 158 20.35 15.60 15.43
C ARG A 158 21.55 14.92 14.79
N ASN A 159 21.80 15.24 13.53
CA ASN A 159 23.03 14.93 12.80
C ASN A 159 23.44 13.45 12.90
N ASN A 160 22.48 12.54 12.70
CA ASN A 160 22.69 11.11 12.83
C ASN A 160 23.17 10.64 14.23
N SER A 161 22.93 11.44 15.26
CA SER A 161 23.22 11.04 16.65
C SER A 161 22.37 9.84 17.05
N SER A 162 22.95 8.95 17.83
CA SER A 162 22.28 7.74 18.30
C SER A 162 22.36 7.55 19.81
N VAL A 163 21.43 6.76 20.34
CA VAL A 163 21.51 6.17 21.68
C VAL A 163 21.80 4.70 21.52
N TYR A 164 22.86 4.21 22.13
CA TYR A 164 23.26 2.82 22.05
C TYR A 164 23.73 2.27 23.39
N THR A 165 23.84 0.94 23.48
CA THR A 165 24.42 0.28 24.64
C THR A 165 25.52 -0.67 24.18
N THR A 166 26.54 -0.88 25.01
CA THR A 166 27.60 -1.86 24.77
C THR A 166 27.43 -3.00 25.78
N GLY A 167 27.28 -4.22 25.28
CA GLY A 167 27.23 -5.43 26.10
C GLY A 167 26.08 -6.36 25.75
N ASN A 168 26.25 -7.65 25.97
CA ASN A 168 25.31 -8.70 25.60
C ASN A 168 24.23 -8.98 26.66
N PHE A 169 24.10 -8.16 27.70
CA PHE A 169 23.34 -8.52 28.87
C PHE A 169 22.37 -7.40 29.29
N LEU A 170 21.11 -7.78 29.31
CA LEU A 170 19.94 -7.05 29.81
C LEU A 170 19.56 -5.73 29.12
N LYS A 171 18.31 -5.61 28.90
CA LYS A 171 17.56 -4.68 28.04
C LYS A 171 17.60 -3.25 28.56
N SER A 172 18.59 -2.48 28.12
CA SER A 172 18.48 -1.01 28.22
C SER A 172 17.29 -0.54 27.36
N THR A 173 16.54 0.44 27.86
CA THR A 173 15.29 0.82 27.21
C THR A 173 15.18 2.35 27.11
N VAL A 174 14.79 2.83 25.93
CA VAL A 174 14.27 4.19 25.75
C VAL A 174 12.75 4.13 25.88
N GLN A 175 12.19 4.87 26.80
CA GLN A 175 10.74 4.91 27.04
C GLN A 175 10.17 6.29 26.82
N GLY A 176 9.21 6.40 25.90
CA GLY A 176 8.39 7.60 25.72
C GLY A 176 7.04 7.46 26.42
N ALA A 177 6.77 8.32 27.39
CA ALA A 177 5.49 8.39 28.11
C ALA A 177 4.35 8.92 27.21
N SER A 178 3.13 8.86 27.71
CA SER A 178 1.99 9.52 27.10
C SER A 178 2.25 11.03 26.99
N GLY A 179 2.08 11.61 25.79
CA GLY A 179 2.34 13.04 25.55
C GLY A 179 3.82 13.43 25.47
N SER A 180 4.75 12.47 25.49
CA SER A 180 6.16 12.72 25.21
C SER A 180 6.41 12.91 23.71
N ARG A 181 7.56 13.54 23.37
CA ARG A 181 8.02 13.69 21.98
C ARG A 181 9.47 13.23 21.85
N ILE A 182 9.73 12.31 20.93
CA ILE A 182 11.07 11.91 20.51
C ILE A 182 11.25 12.37 19.07
N ARG A 183 12.26 13.23 18.82
CA ARG A 183 12.55 13.82 17.50
C ARG A 183 13.86 13.27 16.98
N ILE A 184 13.88 12.83 15.74
CA ILE A 184 15.06 12.18 15.15
C ILE A 184 15.38 12.75 13.77
N GLN A 185 16.68 12.94 13.55
CA GLN A 185 17.28 13.35 12.28
C GLN A 185 18.22 12.25 11.72
N HIS A 186 18.03 11.01 12.16
CA HIS A 186 18.88 9.90 11.78
C HIS A 186 18.41 9.25 10.47
N THR A 187 19.29 9.13 9.46
CA THR A 187 18.97 8.58 8.14
C THR A 187 18.48 7.12 8.21
N ASN A 188 19.02 6.30 9.12
CA ASN A 188 18.60 4.92 9.32
C ASN A 188 17.39 4.77 10.27
N GLY A 189 16.71 5.86 10.59
CA GLY A 189 15.46 5.89 11.31
C GLY A 189 15.56 5.72 12.81
N PHE A 190 14.39 5.42 13.42
CA PHE A 190 14.23 5.41 14.87
C PHE A 190 14.94 4.22 15.54
N TYR A 191 14.84 3.04 14.93
CA TYR A 191 15.37 1.82 15.51
C TYR A 191 15.86 0.85 14.45
N SER A 192 17.03 0.23 14.67
CA SER A 192 17.55 -0.84 13.81
C SER A 192 18.19 -1.94 14.65
N GLY A 193 17.93 -3.18 14.29
CA GLY A 193 18.59 -4.36 14.87
C GLY A 193 20.07 -4.51 14.50
N PHE A 194 20.56 -3.71 13.56
CA PHE A 194 21.92 -3.72 13.06
C PHE A 194 22.45 -2.29 13.04
N SER A 195 23.53 -2.05 13.73
CA SER A 195 24.34 -0.83 13.82
C SER A 195 23.88 0.40 13.00
N SER A 196 23.73 1.53 13.66
CA SER A 196 23.42 2.87 13.14
C SER A 196 21.95 3.22 12.89
N ALA A 197 21.18 3.36 13.94
CA ALA A 197 19.89 4.05 13.96
C ALA A 197 19.85 5.00 15.15
N ALA A 198 18.82 5.87 15.23
CA ALA A 198 18.67 6.77 16.36
C ALA A 198 18.65 6.03 17.70
N ILE A 199 18.05 4.84 17.74
CA ILE A 199 18.15 3.90 18.87
C ILE A 199 18.79 2.62 18.36
N ASN A 200 20.05 2.41 18.70
CA ASN A 200 20.86 1.33 18.18
C ASN A 200 20.81 0.12 19.11
N SER A 201 20.35 -1.01 18.57
CA SER A 201 20.13 -2.24 19.32
C SER A 201 21.33 -3.19 19.35
N SER A 202 22.52 -2.76 18.97
CA SER A 202 23.70 -3.66 18.91
C SER A 202 24.02 -4.39 20.23
N GLY A 203 23.34 -4.07 21.32
CA GLY A 203 23.51 -4.69 22.64
C GLY A 203 22.20 -4.95 23.38
N ASN A 204 21.14 -5.47 22.75
CA ASN A 204 19.85 -5.71 23.43
C ASN A 204 19.10 -4.43 23.93
N MET A 205 19.35 -3.29 23.31
CA MET A 205 18.60 -2.10 23.61
C MET A 205 17.17 -2.22 23.08
N GLY A 206 16.19 -1.85 23.89
CA GLY A 206 14.79 -1.83 23.51
C GLY A 206 14.20 -0.42 23.55
N PHE A 207 12.94 -0.32 23.17
CA PHE A 207 12.18 0.90 23.38
C PHE A 207 10.74 0.58 23.77
N ILE A 208 10.09 1.52 24.46
CA ILE A 208 8.67 1.46 24.82
C ILE A 208 8.04 2.79 24.45
N LEU A 209 7.06 2.76 23.54
CA LEU A 209 6.31 3.95 23.15
C LEU A 209 4.86 3.87 23.66
N SER A 210 4.43 4.91 24.35
CA SER A 210 3.03 5.07 24.72
C SER A 210 2.14 5.29 23.49
N ALA A 211 0.85 4.96 23.60
CA ALA A 211 -0.11 5.18 22.51
C ALA A 211 -0.26 6.67 22.11
N SER A 212 0.03 7.60 23.01
CA SER A 212 0.03 9.04 22.74
C SER A 212 1.41 9.69 22.83
N GLY A 213 2.49 8.89 22.88
CA GLY A 213 3.85 9.37 22.67
C GLY A 213 4.13 9.58 21.20
N THR A 214 4.79 10.69 20.86
CA THR A 214 5.12 11.05 19.47
C THR A 214 6.55 10.68 19.14
N VAL A 215 6.74 10.04 17.98
CA VAL A 215 8.03 9.97 17.29
C VAL A 215 7.94 10.84 16.05
N GLU A 216 8.80 11.85 15.96
CA GLU A 216 8.85 12.81 14.86
C GLU A 216 10.12 12.62 14.04
N TYR A 217 9.94 12.42 12.74
CA TYR A 217 11.00 12.47 11.73
C TYR A 217 11.10 13.88 11.18
N PHE A 218 12.26 14.56 11.38
CA PHE A 218 12.39 15.97 11.06
C PHE A 218 13.65 16.34 10.25
N GLY A 219 14.35 15.42 9.73
CA GLY A 219 15.59 15.64 8.96
C GLY A 219 15.42 16.43 7.67
N ASP A 220 16.52 16.52 6.95
CA ASP A 220 16.67 17.12 5.64
C ASP A 220 17.36 16.17 4.63
N ASP A 221 17.79 14.99 5.09
CA ASP A 221 18.24 13.86 4.27
C ASP A 221 17.21 12.71 4.33
N ASN A 222 17.22 11.81 3.36
CA ASN A 222 16.34 10.65 3.36
C ASN A 222 16.36 9.88 4.68
N GLN A 223 15.20 9.60 5.24
CA GLN A 223 15.07 8.91 6.52
C GLN A 223 14.21 7.63 6.40
N ILE A 224 14.69 6.55 7.02
CA ILE A 224 13.94 5.30 7.09
C ILE A 224 12.96 5.33 8.27
N VAL A 225 11.67 5.10 8.01
CA VAL A 225 10.70 4.78 9.07
C VAL A 225 10.81 3.31 9.40
N THR A 226 11.21 3.03 10.62
CA THR A 226 11.38 1.65 11.08
C THR A 226 10.02 0.92 11.11
N GLY A 227 9.93 -0.23 10.43
CA GLY A 227 8.71 -1.03 10.30
C GLY A 227 8.51 -2.09 11.39
N ILE A 228 7.58 -3.01 11.14
CA ILE A 228 7.32 -4.20 11.97
C ILE A 228 8.56 -5.10 11.99
N GLY A 229 8.84 -5.67 13.15
CA GLY A 229 10.01 -6.54 13.35
C GLY A 229 11.16 -5.81 14.01
N MET A 230 10.90 -4.66 14.62
CA MET A 230 11.80 -4.02 15.56
C MET A 230 12.10 -5.03 16.67
N GLY A 231 13.10 -5.91 16.41
CA GLY A 231 13.50 -7.00 17.28
C GLY A 231 13.85 -6.48 18.67
N ASN A 232 13.54 -7.25 19.71
CA ASN A 232 13.75 -6.94 21.12
C ASN A 232 12.84 -5.87 21.74
N ALA A 233 11.66 -5.64 21.17
CA ALA A 233 10.61 -4.98 21.93
C ALA A 233 10.24 -5.83 23.14
N VAL A 234 10.38 -5.27 24.31
CA VAL A 234 9.84 -5.85 25.52
C VAL A 234 8.33 -5.94 25.40
N GLY A 235 7.80 -7.14 25.22
CA GLY A 235 6.37 -7.36 25.10
C GLY A 235 5.81 -7.53 23.68
N GLY A 236 6.65 -7.71 22.66
CA GLY A 236 6.20 -8.00 21.28
C GLY A 236 5.54 -6.80 20.57
N ASN A 237 5.71 -6.71 19.26
CA ASN A 237 5.07 -5.74 18.35
C ASN A 237 5.01 -4.29 18.84
N GLN A 238 6.16 -3.64 18.91
CA GLN A 238 6.18 -2.19 19.19
C GLN A 238 5.63 -1.43 17.97
N LYS A 239 4.72 -0.53 18.26
CA LYS A 239 4.03 0.29 17.28
C LYS A 239 4.24 1.75 17.66
N TYR A 240 4.26 2.65 16.67
CA TYR A 240 4.23 4.07 16.97
C TYR A 240 2.91 4.43 17.69
N GLY A 241 2.99 5.24 18.71
CA GLY A 241 1.80 5.87 19.30
C GLY A 241 1.27 6.92 18.32
N ILE A 242 2.02 7.98 18.17
CA ILE A 242 1.86 9.02 17.15
C ILE A 242 3.13 9.01 16.30
N LEU A 243 2.97 8.86 14.99
CA LEU A 243 4.04 9.05 14.01
C LEU A 243 3.88 10.41 13.36
N GLU A 244 4.88 11.27 13.46
CA GLU A 244 4.86 12.59 12.83
C GLU A 244 5.97 12.70 11.78
N ILE A 245 5.57 13.04 10.56
CA ILE A 245 6.46 13.40 9.46
C ILE A 245 6.48 14.92 9.39
N ASN A 246 7.61 15.50 9.77
CA ASN A 246 7.86 16.96 9.77
C ASN A 246 9.19 17.23 9.08
N PHE A 247 9.30 16.70 7.89
CA PHE A 247 10.52 16.61 7.14
C PHE A 247 10.79 17.90 6.37
N GLY A 248 12.03 18.41 6.46
CA GLY A 248 12.43 19.69 5.87
C GLY A 248 13.28 19.57 4.60
N GLY A 249 13.50 18.36 4.09
CA GLY A 249 14.35 18.09 2.94
C GLY A 249 13.85 18.70 1.62
N THR A 250 14.67 18.62 0.60
CA THR A 250 14.35 19.13 -0.74
C THR A 250 13.18 18.31 -1.34
N PRO A 251 12.06 18.97 -1.66
CA PRO A 251 10.89 18.27 -2.20
C PRO A 251 11.22 17.43 -3.44
N ASN A 252 10.63 16.22 -3.53
CA ASN A 252 10.76 15.24 -4.60
C ASN A 252 12.11 14.50 -4.70
N THR A 253 13.15 14.95 -4.01
CA THR A 253 14.47 14.29 -4.00
C THR A 253 14.77 13.65 -2.65
N GLU A 254 14.25 14.22 -1.57
CA GLU A 254 14.44 13.76 -0.21
C GLU A 254 13.10 13.47 0.44
N TYR A 255 13.02 12.35 1.14
CA TYR A 255 11.76 11.82 1.66
C TYR A 255 11.95 10.88 2.87
N VAL A 256 10.85 10.62 3.53
CA VAL A 256 10.78 9.63 4.63
C VAL A 256 10.06 8.38 4.09
N TYR A 257 10.62 7.20 4.35
CA TYR A 257 10.08 5.96 3.78
C TYR A 257 10.23 4.76 4.72
N PRO A 258 9.27 3.80 4.73
CA PRO A 258 9.44 2.52 5.41
C PRO A 258 10.57 1.68 4.79
N THR A 259 11.14 0.75 5.55
CA THR A 259 12.07 -0.26 5.00
C THR A 259 11.40 -1.08 3.89
N ASN A 260 12.21 -1.61 2.97
CA ASN A 260 11.72 -2.39 1.82
C ASN A 260 10.79 -3.52 2.24
N ASN A 261 9.63 -3.64 1.57
CA ASN A 261 8.53 -4.54 1.92
C ASN A 261 8.06 -4.40 3.37
N GLY A 262 8.40 -3.28 4.02
CA GLY A 262 8.12 -3.05 5.42
C GLY A 262 6.69 -2.61 5.68
N THR A 263 6.18 -2.99 6.85
CA THR A 263 4.92 -2.50 7.38
C THR A 263 5.16 -1.63 8.60
N VAL A 264 4.60 -0.44 8.60
CA VAL A 264 4.64 0.51 9.72
C VAL A 264 3.28 0.54 10.40
N ASN A 265 3.23 0.27 11.71
CA ASN A 265 2.00 0.35 12.49
C ASN A 265 1.96 1.62 13.35
N VAL A 266 0.84 2.32 13.27
CA VAL A 266 0.53 3.52 14.05
C VAL A 266 -0.75 3.26 14.84
N ARG A 267 -0.65 3.29 16.19
CA ARG A 267 -1.79 3.00 17.07
C ARG A 267 -2.82 4.11 17.10
N ASN A 268 -2.36 5.36 17.12
CA ASN A 268 -3.24 6.49 17.38
C ASN A 268 -3.32 7.45 16.22
N GLN A 269 -2.21 8.07 15.80
CA GLN A 269 -2.27 9.10 14.78
C GLN A 269 -1.01 9.16 13.90
N LEU A 270 -1.23 9.29 12.59
CA LEU A 270 -0.24 9.74 11.62
C LEU A 270 -0.40 11.23 11.39
N LYS A 271 0.65 12.01 11.64
CA LYS A 271 0.69 13.45 11.37
C LYS A 271 1.62 13.73 10.19
N LEU A 272 1.11 14.36 9.17
CA LEU A 272 1.84 14.80 8.00
C LEU A 272 2.00 16.33 8.06
N THR A 273 2.91 16.78 8.92
CA THR A 273 3.13 18.19 9.16
C THR A 273 3.82 18.85 7.97
N ASN A 274 4.89 18.23 7.47
CA ASN A 274 5.61 18.68 6.28
C ASN A 274 6.33 17.49 5.60
N GLY A 275 6.62 17.61 4.28
CA GLY A 275 7.41 16.64 3.53
C GLY A 275 6.62 15.43 3.02
N GLU A 276 7.34 14.48 2.47
CA GLU A 276 6.82 13.29 1.80
C GLU A 276 7.03 12.02 2.63
N LEU A 277 5.95 11.27 2.83
CA LEU A 277 6.01 9.87 3.26
C LEU A 277 5.87 8.99 2.02
N ARG A 278 6.98 8.40 1.57
CA ARG A 278 7.04 7.59 0.36
C ARG A 278 6.82 6.12 0.65
N LEU A 279 5.82 5.52 0.03
CA LEU A 279 5.51 4.08 0.13
C LEU A 279 5.98 3.30 -1.10
N ASP A 280 6.23 3.96 -2.22
CA ASP A 280 6.89 3.38 -3.39
C ASP A 280 8.42 3.45 -3.25
N GLU A 281 9.13 2.51 -3.83
CA GLU A 281 10.60 2.47 -3.82
C GLU A 281 11.16 3.12 -5.08
N ASP A 282 12.11 4.06 -4.89
CA ASP A 282 12.95 4.66 -5.94
C ASP A 282 12.24 5.14 -7.23
N ASN A 283 10.97 5.53 -7.16
CA ASN A 283 10.12 5.82 -8.33
C ASN A 283 9.95 4.61 -9.27
N ASP A 284 10.35 3.40 -8.86
CA ASP A 284 10.11 2.19 -9.64
C ASP A 284 8.74 1.59 -9.24
N PRO A 285 7.73 1.76 -10.08
CA PRO A 285 6.41 1.19 -9.80
C PRO A 285 6.38 -0.34 -9.87
N THR A 286 7.51 -0.98 -10.23
CA THR A 286 7.60 -2.45 -10.37
C THR A 286 8.19 -3.14 -9.15
N VAL A 287 8.73 -2.40 -8.17
CA VAL A 287 9.37 -2.97 -6.98
C VAL A 287 8.48 -2.83 -5.76
N GLY A 288 8.31 -3.92 -5.04
CA GLY A 288 7.37 -4.15 -3.95
C GLY A 288 7.09 -2.98 -3.01
N GLY A 289 5.83 -2.66 -2.88
CA GLY A 289 5.35 -1.53 -2.10
C GLY A 289 5.43 -1.74 -0.60
N ARG A 290 5.29 -0.65 0.14
CA ARG A 290 5.32 -0.57 1.60
C ARG A 290 3.94 -0.31 2.15
N THR A 291 3.69 -0.73 3.39
CA THR A 291 2.38 -0.56 4.01
C THR A 291 2.49 0.31 5.26
N ILE A 292 1.61 1.30 5.38
CA ILE A 292 1.35 1.97 6.65
C ILE A 292 -0.04 1.60 7.16
N ILE A 293 -0.13 1.18 8.43
CA ILE A 293 -1.37 0.76 9.09
C ILE A 293 -1.72 1.76 10.18
N ILE A 294 -2.89 2.34 10.08
CA ILE A 294 -3.47 3.22 11.10
C ILE A 294 -4.54 2.41 11.83
N GLU A 295 -4.30 2.13 13.12
CA GLU A 295 -5.16 1.23 13.91
C GLU A 295 -6.32 1.94 14.61
N ASN A 296 -6.31 3.26 14.65
CA ASN A 296 -7.34 4.07 15.28
C ASN A 296 -8.39 4.50 14.24
N SER A 297 -9.67 4.40 14.61
CA SER A 297 -10.78 4.61 13.67
C SER A 297 -11.16 6.08 13.38
N PRO A 298 -11.05 7.06 14.29
CA PRO A 298 -11.48 8.42 14.00
C PRO A 298 -10.84 8.99 12.73
N ASN A 299 -11.59 9.74 11.96
CA ASN A 299 -11.09 10.39 10.74
C ASN A 299 -9.96 11.40 11.00
N THR A 300 -9.72 11.76 12.25
CA THR A 300 -8.59 12.58 12.71
C THR A 300 -7.30 11.78 12.93
N SER A 301 -7.36 10.44 12.80
CA SER A 301 -6.18 9.58 12.99
C SER A 301 -5.15 9.71 11.87
N ILE A 302 -5.50 10.33 10.75
CA ILE A 302 -4.54 10.94 9.83
C ILE A 302 -4.81 12.44 9.82
N SER A 303 -3.79 13.24 10.13
CA SER A 303 -3.87 14.70 10.06
C SER A 303 -2.79 15.25 9.13
N ARG A 304 -3.14 16.30 8.37
CA ARG A 304 -2.26 16.93 7.39
C ARG A 304 -2.19 18.43 7.60
N THR A 305 -0.96 18.98 7.53
CA THR A 305 -0.72 20.43 7.33
C THR A 305 -0.23 20.67 5.90
N ASN A 306 1.00 20.25 5.59
CA ASN A 306 1.59 20.37 4.25
C ASN A 306 2.12 19.04 3.70
N GLY A 307 2.40 18.05 4.56
CA GLY A 307 2.93 16.76 4.14
C GLY A 307 1.92 15.93 3.33
N TYR A 308 2.40 14.89 2.65
CA TYR A 308 1.59 14.00 1.82
C TYR A 308 2.17 12.58 1.81
N ILE A 309 1.35 11.63 1.33
CA ILE A 309 1.75 10.23 1.11
C ILE A 309 1.88 10.02 -0.40
N ARG A 310 3.02 9.51 -0.82
CA ARG A 310 3.21 9.02 -2.18
C ARG A 310 3.11 7.51 -2.21
N ALA A 311 2.29 6.95 -3.12
CA ALA A 311 1.99 5.53 -3.20
C ALA A 311 1.83 5.09 -4.67
N GLU A 312 2.87 5.31 -5.49
CA GLU A 312 2.84 5.18 -6.94
C GLU A 312 3.33 3.79 -7.41
N THR A 313 2.68 2.70 -6.98
CA THR A 313 2.99 1.33 -7.45
C THR A 313 1.83 0.72 -8.23
N TYR A 314 2.09 0.30 -9.46
CA TYR A 314 1.07 -0.17 -10.40
C TYR A 314 0.32 -1.46 -9.94
N ASP A 315 0.91 -2.24 -9.08
CA ASP A 315 0.31 -3.45 -8.52
C ASP A 315 -0.57 -3.16 -7.28
N GLY A 316 -0.57 -1.91 -6.82
CA GLY A 316 -1.26 -1.48 -5.61
C GLY A 316 -0.63 -2.04 -4.33
N ALA A 317 0.66 -2.35 -4.34
CA ALA A 317 1.39 -2.86 -3.19
C ALA A 317 1.80 -1.76 -2.19
N SER A 318 1.84 -0.49 -2.62
CA SER A 318 2.01 0.68 -1.74
C SER A 318 0.68 1.02 -1.08
N ILE A 319 0.51 0.62 0.19
CA ILE A 319 -0.80 0.59 0.84
C ILE A 319 -0.86 1.52 2.04
N VAL A 320 -1.88 2.37 2.07
CA VAL A 320 -2.39 2.99 3.29
C VAL A 320 -3.58 2.17 3.78
N LYS A 321 -3.42 1.51 4.92
CA LYS A 321 -4.43 0.65 5.54
C LYS A 321 -4.93 1.30 6.82
N TRP A 322 -6.18 1.73 6.83
CA TRP A 322 -6.77 2.47 7.93
C TRP A 322 -7.97 1.72 8.53
N MET A 323 -8.02 1.62 9.85
CA MET A 323 -9.17 1.07 10.55
C MET A 323 -10.32 2.08 10.51
N PHE A 324 -11.33 1.83 9.71
CA PHE A 324 -12.57 2.60 9.72
C PHE A 324 -13.53 2.08 10.80
N GLY A 325 -13.55 0.75 10.98
CA GLY A 325 -14.48 0.14 11.90
C GLY A 325 -15.93 0.49 11.56
N ALA A 326 -16.67 0.98 12.54
CA ALA A 326 -18.04 1.48 12.39
C ALA A 326 -18.10 3.01 12.31
N ASP A 327 -16.99 3.71 12.09
CA ASP A 327 -16.95 5.15 11.90
C ASP A 327 -17.46 5.51 10.49
N ASN A 328 -18.56 6.23 10.44
CA ASN A 328 -19.22 6.66 9.20
C ASN A 328 -18.84 8.10 8.80
N THR A 329 -17.78 8.66 9.37
CA THR A 329 -17.26 9.96 8.94
C THR A 329 -16.35 9.85 7.73
N PRO A 330 -16.19 10.91 6.92
CA PRO A 330 -15.26 10.90 5.80
C PRO A 330 -13.80 10.72 6.25
N HIS A 331 -13.13 9.71 5.75
CA HIS A 331 -11.71 9.43 5.96
C HIS A 331 -10.92 9.88 4.73
N THR A 332 -10.05 10.88 4.89
CA THR A 332 -9.25 11.43 3.80
C THR A 332 -7.82 10.89 3.87
N ILE A 333 -7.44 10.12 2.88
CA ILE A 333 -6.09 9.66 2.66
C ILE A 333 -5.35 10.74 1.88
N PRO A 334 -4.33 11.37 2.46
CA PRO A 334 -3.68 12.53 1.90
C PRO A 334 -2.61 12.14 0.86
N PHE A 335 -3.02 11.52 -0.23
CA PHE A 335 -2.14 11.25 -1.34
C PHE A 335 -1.63 12.52 -2.00
N GLY A 336 -0.44 12.47 -2.57
CA GLY A 336 0.18 13.53 -3.34
C GLY A 336 1.27 12.98 -4.25
N ILE A 337 1.58 13.70 -5.31
CA ILE A 337 2.62 13.35 -6.29
C ILE A 337 3.91 14.09 -5.95
N ASN A 338 3.78 15.32 -5.50
CA ASN A 338 4.88 16.21 -5.14
C ASN A 338 4.38 17.26 -4.13
N SER A 339 5.29 18.14 -3.70
CA SER A 339 4.99 19.18 -2.70
C SER A 339 3.89 20.18 -3.09
N THR A 340 3.56 20.29 -4.38
CA THR A 340 2.56 21.22 -4.91
C THR A 340 1.29 20.55 -5.41
N THR A 341 1.33 19.23 -5.62
CA THR A 341 0.22 18.47 -6.22
C THR A 341 -0.36 17.48 -5.21
N TYR A 342 -1.40 17.92 -4.52
CA TYR A 342 -2.13 17.16 -3.52
C TYR A 342 -3.39 16.54 -4.15
N ILE A 343 -3.51 15.21 -4.12
CA ILE A 343 -4.56 14.42 -4.79
C ILE A 343 -5.27 13.49 -3.80
N PRO A 344 -6.01 14.01 -2.82
CA PRO A 344 -6.60 13.19 -1.78
C PRO A 344 -7.61 12.18 -2.34
N LEU A 345 -7.63 11.00 -1.73
CA LEU A 345 -8.73 10.05 -1.84
C LEU A 345 -9.54 10.10 -0.53
N THR A 346 -10.82 10.44 -0.62
CA THR A 346 -11.70 10.39 0.55
C THR A 346 -12.66 9.21 0.41
N VAL A 347 -12.76 8.39 1.44
CA VAL A 347 -13.66 7.24 1.50
C VAL A 347 -14.52 7.36 2.77
N THR A 348 -15.82 7.13 2.63
CA THR A 348 -16.76 7.14 3.75
C THR A 348 -17.56 5.85 3.72
N SER A 349 -17.50 5.06 4.78
CA SER A 349 -18.44 3.97 5.01
C SER A 349 -19.78 4.57 5.43
N THR A 350 -20.87 4.19 4.79
CA THR A 350 -22.20 4.73 5.08
C THR A 350 -23.13 3.72 5.76
N GLY A 351 -22.63 2.51 6.03
CA GLY A 351 -23.39 1.48 6.72
C GLY A 351 -22.53 0.30 7.13
N GLY A 352 -22.80 -0.26 8.31
CA GLY A 352 -22.10 -1.43 8.84
C GLY A 352 -20.71 -1.12 9.40
N ASN A 353 -19.85 -2.12 9.38
CA ASN A 353 -18.47 -2.05 9.88
C ASN A 353 -17.52 -2.34 8.71
N ALA A 354 -16.82 -1.33 8.24
CA ALA A 354 -15.88 -1.47 7.13
C ALA A 354 -14.58 -2.22 7.51
N GLY A 355 -14.31 -2.38 8.80
CA GLY A 355 -13.05 -2.94 9.26
C GLY A 355 -11.87 -2.07 8.85
N PHE A 356 -10.80 -2.69 8.37
CA PHE A 356 -9.72 -1.97 7.71
C PHE A 356 -10.08 -1.67 6.25
N VAL A 357 -9.84 -0.44 5.84
CA VAL A 357 -9.88 -0.03 4.43
C VAL A 357 -8.45 0.20 3.96
N SER A 358 -8.07 -0.54 2.93
CA SER A 358 -6.76 -0.44 2.27
C SER A 358 -6.90 0.37 0.99
N THR A 359 -6.03 1.34 0.79
CA THR A 359 -6.06 2.22 -0.39
C THR A 359 -4.68 2.37 -1.00
N SER A 360 -4.64 2.49 -2.32
CA SER A 360 -3.46 2.87 -3.10
C SER A 360 -3.87 3.64 -4.35
N THR A 361 -2.92 4.30 -4.99
CA THR A 361 -3.10 4.97 -6.29
C THR A 361 -1.79 4.97 -7.04
N PHE A 362 -1.85 5.05 -8.37
CA PHE A 362 -0.66 5.25 -9.18
C PHE A 362 -1.00 5.94 -10.50
N GLU A 363 -0.04 6.73 -10.98
CA GLU A 363 -0.06 7.41 -12.28
C GLU A 363 0.32 6.42 -13.39
N THR A 364 -0.28 6.59 -14.55
CA THR A 364 0.03 5.87 -15.77
C THR A 364 0.51 6.82 -16.87
N ASN A 365 1.00 6.28 -17.98
CA ASN A 365 1.24 7.09 -19.17
C ASN A 365 -0.10 7.39 -19.90
N PRO A 366 -0.13 8.27 -20.93
CA PRO A 366 -1.36 8.59 -21.68
C PRO A 366 -2.02 7.40 -22.42
N ALA A 367 -1.38 6.25 -22.45
CA ALA A 367 -1.98 5.00 -22.91
C ALA A 367 -2.48 4.13 -21.74
N ASN A 368 -2.60 4.70 -20.54
CA ASN A 368 -2.96 4.05 -19.28
C ASN A 368 -2.10 2.83 -18.91
N LEU A 369 -0.83 2.84 -19.34
CA LEU A 369 0.12 1.76 -19.04
C LEU A 369 1.09 2.16 -17.92
N PRO A 370 1.48 1.24 -17.03
CA PRO A 370 1.02 -0.17 -16.97
C PRO A 370 -0.40 -0.29 -16.42
N PHE A 371 -1.16 -1.29 -16.89
CA PHE A 371 -2.45 -1.60 -16.30
C PHE A 371 -2.30 -2.21 -14.90
N PRO A 372 -3.30 -2.04 -14.02
CA PRO A 372 -3.34 -2.81 -12.78
C PRO A 372 -3.32 -4.31 -13.03
N PRO A 373 -2.74 -5.12 -12.12
CA PRO A 373 -2.77 -6.57 -12.25
C PRO A 373 -4.18 -7.13 -12.46
N GLY A 374 -4.35 -7.95 -13.49
CA GLY A 374 -5.64 -8.53 -13.87
C GLY A 374 -6.52 -7.65 -14.75
N VAL A 375 -6.12 -6.41 -15.02
CA VAL A 375 -6.76 -5.53 -15.99
C VAL A 375 -6.03 -5.64 -17.33
N GLY A 376 -6.70 -6.11 -18.36
CA GLY A 376 -6.09 -6.30 -19.69
C GLY A 376 -6.29 -5.13 -20.66
N HIS A 377 -7.19 -4.22 -20.31
CA HIS A 377 -7.56 -3.06 -21.14
C HIS A 377 -8.31 -2.03 -20.29
N VAL A 378 -8.36 -0.80 -20.75
CA VAL A 378 -9.19 0.25 -20.16
C VAL A 378 -10.31 0.59 -21.14
N ASN A 379 -11.53 0.75 -20.61
CA ASN A 379 -12.68 1.20 -21.37
C ASN A 379 -13.01 0.35 -22.61
N SER A 380 -12.69 -0.95 -22.58
CA SER A 380 -13.10 -1.85 -23.66
C SER A 380 -13.51 -3.23 -23.12
N ALA A 381 -14.30 -3.98 -23.90
CA ALA A 381 -14.56 -5.38 -23.59
C ALA A 381 -13.27 -6.22 -23.66
N ALA A 382 -13.27 -7.41 -23.06
CA ALA A 382 -12.08 -8.28 -22.91
C ALA A 382 -11.29 -8.55 -24.21
N THR A 383 -11.85 -8.26 -25.38
CA THR A 383 -11.27 -8.43 -26.71
C THR A 383 -11.38 -7.21 -27.59
N GLY A 384 -11.85 -6.07 -27.06
CA GLY A 384 -12.08 -4.83 -27.79
C GLY A 384 -10.87 -3.90 -27.84
N ALA A 385 -11.01 -2.75 -28.50
CA ALA A 385 -9.97 -1.72 -28.54
C ALA A 385 -9.84 -1.03 -27.17
N ASP A 386 -8.61 -0.69 -26.82
CA ASP A 386 -8.32 0.13 -25.65
C ASP A 386 -8.72 1.59 -25.92
N ASN A 387 -9.52 2.18 -25.03
CA ASN A 387 -9.97 3.56 -25.11
C ASN A 387 -9.29 4.45 -24.04
N SER A 388 -8.05 4.21 -23.76
CA SER A 388 -7.23 4.93 -22.76
C SER A 388 -7.28 6.45 -22.96
N ALA A 389 -7.41 6.93 -24.20
CA ALA A 389 -7.52 8.36 -24.51
C ALA A 389 -8.70 9.07 -23.83
N ASP A 390 -9.71 8.31 -23.39
CA ASP A 390 -10.91 8.83 -22.72
C ASP A 390 -10.87 8.70 -21.21
N CYS A 391 -9.80 8.14 -20.67
CA CYS A 391 -9.59 7.88 -19.25
C CYS A 391 -8.55 8.84 -18.66
N VAL A 392 -8.67 9.11 -17.37
CA VAL A 392 -7.61 9.80 -16.61
C VAL A 392 -6.44 8.85 -16.42
N ASP A 393 -5.20 9.36 -16.58
CA ASP A 393 -3.96 8.58 -16.50
C ASP A 393 -3.62 8.21 -15.04
N ARG A 394 -4.59 7.63 -14.33
CA ARG A 394 -4.46 7.20 -12.93
C ARG A 394 -5.48 6.13 -12.55
N PHE A 395 -5.01 5.15 -11.76
CA PHE A 395 -5.87 4.18 -11.10
C PHE A 395 -5.87 4.37 -9.59
N TRP A 396 -6.98 3.95 -8.97
CA TRP A 396 -7.13 3.85 -7.52
C TRP A 396 -7.56 2.43 -7.15
N LYS A 397 -7.07 1.94 -6.02
CA LYS A 397 -7.51 0.67 -5.44
C LYS A 397 -8.09 0.91 -4.06
N ILE A 398 -9.21 0.32 -3.79
CA ILE A 398 -9.86 0.34 -2.48
C ILE A 398 -10.24 -1.09 -2.12
N ASN A 399 -9.90 -1.54 -0.91
CA ASN A 399 -10.31 -2.85 -0.40
C ASN A 399 -10.68 -2.73 1.06
N GLN A 400 -11.80 -3.33 1.45
CA GLN A 400 -12.23 -3.41 2.84
C GLN A 400 -12.08 -4.83 3.38
N SER A 401 -11.90 -4.97 4.71
CA SER A 401 -11.87 -6.25 5.40
C SER A 401 -13.14 -6.57 6.18
N GLY A 402 -14.04 -5.60 6.31
CA GLY A 402 -15.27 -5.73 7.08
C GLY A 402 -16.49 -6.03 6.21
N SER A 403 -17.67 -5.80 6.76
CA SER A 403 -18.98 -6.13 6.18
C SER A 403 -19.81 -4.90 5.79
N SER A 404 -19.19 -3.72 5.62
CA SER A 404 -19.90 -2.54 5.14
C SER A 404 -20.42 -2.77 3.73
N THR A 405 -21.66 -2.36 3.48
CA THR A 405 -22.36 -2.62 2.21
C THR A 405 -22.52 -1.37 1.35
N THR A 406 -22.20 -0.20 1.89
CA THR A 406 -22.38 1.08 1.16
C THR A 406 -21.27 2.05 1.48
N PHE A 407 -20.82 2.79 0.44
CA PHE A 407 -19.73 3.73 0.52
C PHE A 407 -20.00 5.00 -0.27
N ASN A 408 -19.31 6.08 0.13
CA ASN A 408 -19.10 7.24 -0.72
C ASN A 408 -17.60 7.39 -0.95
N ALA A 409 -17.21 7.89 -2.12
CA ALA A 409 -15.79 8.12 -2.44
C ALA A 409 -15.61 9.44 -3.19
N VAL A 410 -14.46 10.09 -2.98
CA VAL A 410 -14.02 11.24 -3.77
C VAL A 410 -12.63 10.92 -4.32
N PHE A 411 -12.56 10.76 -5.61
CA PHE A 411 -11.31 10.50 -6.36
C PHE A 411 -10.77 11.83 -6.88
N SER A 412 -9.48 12.08 -6.70
CA SER A 412 -8.85 13.33 -7.13
C SER A 412 -7.60 13.05 -7.96
N ALA A 413 -7.46 13.77 -9.08
CA ALA A 413 -6.29 13.70 -9.96
C ALA A 413 -5.89 15.09 -10.45
N PRO A 414 -4.61 15.33 -10.77
CA PRO A 414 -4.18 16.62 -11.33
C PRO A 414 -4.69 16.78 -12.75
N VAL A 415 -4.90 18.02 -13.16
CA VAL A 415 -5.42 18.33 -14.50
C VAL A 415 -4.55 17.78 -15.64
N ALA A 416 -3.24 17.61 -15.39
CA ALA A 416 -2.30 17.08 -16.36
C ALA A 416 -2.54 15.60 -16.74
N GLU A 417 -3.18 14.84 -15.85
CA GLU A 417 -3.54 13.43 -16.08
C GLU A 417 -4.89 13.26 -16.80
N PHE A 418 -5.63 14.36 -17.00
CA PHE A 418 -6.91 14.31 -17.74
C PHE A 418 -6.65 14.40 -19.23
N PRO A 419 -7.35 13.60 -20.05
CA PRO A 419 -7.31 13.76 -21.50
C PRO A 419 -7.58 15.20 -21.95
N ALA A 420 -6.99 15.60 -23.07
CA ALA A 420 -7.19 16.93 -23.67
C ALA A 420 -8.66 17.17 -24.09
N ILE A 421 -9.47 16.14 -24.15
CA ILE A 421 -10.87 16.20 -24.56
C ILE A 421 -11.71 16.79 -23.43
N ALA A 422 -12.41 17.88 -23.73
CA ALA A 422 -13.35 18.46 -22.79
C ALA A 422 -14.50 17.50 -22.51
N GLY A 423 -14.85 17.30 -21.24
CA GLY A 423 -15.92 16.38 -20.86
C GLY A 423 -16.28 16.45 -19.38
N THR A 424 -17.30 15.71 -19.04
CA THR A 424 -17.69 15.42 -17.66
C THR A 424 -17.19 14.03 -17.31
N TYR A 425 -16.42 13.92 -16.22
CA TYR A 425 -15.81 12.66 -15.83
C TYR A 425 -16.62 11.95 -14.76
N LYS A 426 -16.58 10.63 -14.79
CA LYS A 426 -17.17 9.73 -13.80
C LYS A 426 -16.18 8.67 -13.36
N ALA A 427 -16.32 8.21 -12.13
CA ALA A 427 -15.57 7.09 -11.61
C ALA A 427 -16.20 5.77 -12.05
N GLN A 428 -15.40 4.89 -12.59
CA GLN A 428 -15.79 3.56 -13.03
C GLN A 428 -15.02 2.51 -12.27
N HIS A 429 -15.73 1.48 -11.84
CA HIS A 429 -15.24 0.38 -11.03
C HIS A 429 -14.92 -0.81 -11.92
N TYR A 430 -13.77 -1.48 -11.65
CA TYR A 430 -13.40 -2.74 -12.27
C TYR A 430 -13.86 -3.90 -11.40
N ASN A 431 -14.76 -4.72 -11.92
CA ASN A 431 -15.21 -5.94 -11.27
C ASN A 431 -14.17 -7.06 -11.52
N TYR A 432 -13.29 -7.27 -10.56
CA TYR A 432 -12.21 -8.25 -10.69
C TYR A 432 -12.72 -9.69 -10.86
N ALA A 433 -13.82 -10.04 -10.19
CA ALA A 433 -14.40 -11.39 -10.28
C ALA A 433 -15.03 -11.67 -11.65
N GLY A 434 -15.55 -10.62 -12.30
CA GLY A 434 -16.13 -10.70 -13.64
C GLY A 434 -15.13 -10.43 -14.76
N GLY A 435 -14.02 -9.75 -14.47
CA GLY A 435 -13.02 -9.34 -15.44
C GLY A 435 -13.46 -8.18 -16.35
N PHE A 436 -14.33 -7.30 -15.86
CA PHE A 436 -14.90 -6.19 -16.65
C PHE A 436 -15.09 -4.90 -15.84
N TRP A 437 -15.21 -3.79 -16.53
CA TRP A 437 -15.58 -2.50 -15.96
C TRP A 437 -17.10 -2.39 -15.81
N ASP A 438 -17.54 -1.99 -14.62
CA ASP A 438 -18.98 -1.85 -14.34
C ASP A 438 -19.66 -0.84 -15.26
N ASN A 439 -20.78 -1.24 -15.85
CA ASN A 439 -21.65 -0.40 -16.64
C ASN A 439 -23.11 -0.79 -16.35
N PRO A 440 -23.97 0.17 -15.91
CA PRO A 440 -23.72 1.60 -15.79
C PRO A 440 -22.81 1.96 -14.61
N PHE A 441 -22.40 3.24 -14.58
CA PHE A 441 -21.65 3.79 -13.47
C PHE A 441 -22.38 3.61 -12.14
N GLN A 442 -21.67 3.16 -11.13
CA GLN A 442 -22.24 2.97 -9.80
C GLN A 442 -22.56 4.31 -9.11
N GLY A 443 -23.63 4.33 -8.34
CA GLY A 443 -24.02 5.44 -7.47
C GLY A 443 -24.37 6.74 -8.18
N ALA A 444 -24.69 7.77 -7.41
CA ALA A 444 -24.85 9.12 -7.93
C ALA A 444 -23.51 9.84 -7.96
N GLN A 445 -23.17 10.46 -9.08
CA GLN A 445 -21.85 11.03 -9.30
C GLN A 445 -21.88 12.50 -9.70
N SER A 446 -20.94 13.28 -9.19
CA SER A 446 -20.69 14.66 -9.58
C SER A 446 -19.22 14.92 -9.86
N TYR A 447 -18.95 15.71 -10.90
CA TYR A 447 -17.61 16.08 -11.33
C TYR A 447 -17.30 17.54 -10.98
N ASN A 448 -16.18 17.76 -10.32
CA ASN A 448 -15.64 19.10 -10.07
C ASN A 448 -14.44 19.37 -11.00
N ALA A 449 -14.64 20.25 -11.96
CA ALA A 449 -13.65 20.62 -12.98
C ALA A 449 -12.77 21.81 -12.58
N VAL A 450 -12.93 22.37 -11.37
CA VAL A 450 -12.27 23.62 -10.97
C VAL A 450 -10.93 23.34 -10.31
N GLY A 451 -9.90 24.12 -10.71
CA GLY A 451 -8.57 24.08 -10.12
C GLY A 451 -7.57 23.19 -10.83
N ALA A 452 -6.36 23.14 -10.29
CA ALA A 452 -5.25 22.31 -10.79
C ALA A 452 -5.44 20.82 -10.49
N VAL A 453 -6.32 20.49 -9.54
CA VAL A 453 -6.72 19.12 -9.18
C VAL A 453 -8.22 19.04 -9.35
N ARG A 454 -8.67 18.09 -10.16
CA ARG A 454 -10.08 17.82 -10.42
C ARG A 454 -10.54 16.62 -9.62
N SER A 455 -11.84 16.49 -9.37
CA SER A 455 -12.35 15.37 -8.60
C SER A 455 -13.72 14.88 -9.07
N VAL A 456 -13.95 13.58 -8.83
CA VAL A 456 -15.26 12.94 -8.98
C VAL A 456 -15.71 12.45 -7.61
N THR A 457 -16.90 12.89 -7.21
CA THR A 457 -17.58 12.41 -6.01
C THR A 457 -18.61 11.36 -6.41
N VAL A 458 -18.59 10.23 -5.74
CA VAL A 458 -19.55 9.14 -5.91
C VAL A 458 -20.23 8.87 -4.57
N THR A 459 -21.55 8.75 -4.59
CA THR A 459 -22.35 8.42 -3.39
C THR A 459 -23.21 7.19 -3.65
N GLY A 460 -23.37 6.35 -2.62
CA GLY A 460 -24.22 5.16 -2.70
C GLY A 460 -23.56 4.01 -3.49
N LEU A 461 -22.25 3.83 -3.39
CA LEU A 461 -21.58 2.66 -3.94
C LEU A 461 -22.04 1.40 -3.22
N SER A 462 -22.35 0.34 -3.95
CA SER A 462 -22.68 -0.98 -3.41
C SER A 462 -21.43 -1.79 -3.04
N THR A 463 -20.27 -1.44 -3.61
CA THR A 463 -18.95 -1.95 -3.24
C THR A 463 -17.92 -0.84 -3.46
N ALA A 464 -16.86 -0.85 -2.64
CA ALA A 464 -15.69 -0.01 -2.89
C ALA A 464 -14.47 -0.85 -3.33
N ASN A 465 -14.55 -2.18 -3.21
CA ASN A 465 -13.42 -3.07 -3.45
C ASN A 465 -13.00 -3.07 -4.92
N ASP A 466 -11.69 -3.27 -5.12
CA ASP A 466 -11.01 -3.36 -6.40
C ASP A 466 -10.60 -2.03 -7.04
N TRP A 467 -10.33 -2.03 -8.34
CA TRP A 467 -9.76 -0.92 -9.07
C TRP A 467 -10.80 0.08 -9.56
N TRP A 468 -10.39 1.33 -9.62
CA TRP A 468 -11.18 2.46 -10.09
C TRP A 468 -10.37 3.28 -11.08
N VAL A 469 -11.07 3.86 -12.08
CA VAL A 469 -10.54 4.82 -13.05
C VAL A 469 -11.56 5.94 -13.26
N LEU A 470 -11.11 7.13 -13.64
CA LEU A 470 -12.02 8.21 -14.07
C LEU A 470 -12.12 8.24 -15.59
N VAL A 471 -13.33 8.17 -16.12
CA VAL A 471 -13.62 8.13 -17.54
C VAL A 471 -14.50 9.29 -17.98
N ASN A 472 -14.38 9.74 -19.23
CA ASN A 472 -15.25 10.75 -19.78
C ASN A 472 -16.68 10.22 -19.91
N GLN A 473 -17.67 10.93 -19.39
CA GLN A 473 -19.08 10.51 -19.44
C GLN A 473 -19.60 10.37 -20.88
N ASN A 474 -19.06 11.14 -21.84
CA ASN A 474 -19.50 11.13 -23.22
C ASN A 474 -18.96 9.94 -24.02
N THR A 475 -18.04 9.19 -23.45
CA THR A 475 -17.44 7.97 -23.98
C THR A 475 -17.55 6.84 -22.94
N PRO A 476 -18.80 6.47 -22.55
CA PRO A 476 -18.98 5.34 -21.64
C PRO A 476 -18.40 4.08 -22.28
N LEU A 477 -17.98 3.13 -21.44
CA LEU A 477 -17.49 1.83 -21.91
C LEU A 477 -18.52 1.20 -22.86
N PRO A 478 -18.07 0.69 -24.03
CA PRO A 478 -18.95 -0.01 -24.95
C PRO A 478 -19.63 -1.21 -24.27
N VAL A 479 -20.71 -1.66 -24.87
CA VAL A 479 -21.43 -2.88 -24.51
C VAL A 479 -20.44 -4.05 -24.35
N GLU A 480 -20.49 -4.74 -23.23
CA GLU A 480 -19.73 -5.95 -23.03
C GLU A 480 -20.35 -7.11 -23.80
N LEU A 481 -19.64 -7.57 -24.81
CA LEU A 481 -20.02 -8.73 -25.60
C LEU A 481 -19.49 -10.01 -24.93
N LEU A 482 -20.38 -10.78 -24.29
CA LEU A 482 -20.03 -12.05 -23.65
C LEU A 482 -19.71 -13.16 -24.66
N SER A 483 -20.48 -13.21 -25.74
CA SER A 483 -20.26 -14.19 -26.80
C SER A 483 -20.73 -13.68 -28.16
N PHE A 484 -20.08 -14.14 -29.23
CA PHE A 484 -20.53 -14.01 -30.62
C PHE A 484 -20.09 -15.24 -31.37
N ASP A 485 -21.06 -16.06 -31.76
CA ASP A 485 -20.85 -17.39 -32.34
C ASP A 485 -21.82 -17.64 -33.51
N ALA A 486 -21.45 -18.53 -34.41
CA ALA A 486 -22.31 -19.03 -35.46
C ALA A 486 -22.28 -20.57 -35.46
N ASN A 487 -23.44 -21.17 -35.29
CA ASN A 487 -23.64 -22.61 -35.24
C ASN A 487 -24.49 -23.10 -36.43
N CYS A 488 -24.24 -24.30 -36.88
CA CYS A 488 -25.04 -24.91 -37.93
C CYS A 488 -26.32 -25.54 -37.39
N ILE A 489 -27.48 -25.02 -37.82
CA ILE A 489 -28.80 -25.57 -37.50
C ILE A 489 -29.61 -25.69 -38.79
N ASN A 490 -30.05 -26.90 -39.13
CA ASN A 490 -30.82 -27.18 -40.34
C ASN A 490 -30.14 -26.67 -41.64
N ASN A 491 -28.83 -26.93 -41.76
CA ASN A 491 -27.97 -26.52 -42.88
C ASN A 491 -27.89 -24.98 -43.09
N ARG A 492 -28.09 -24.22 -42.04
CA ARG A 492 -27.98 -22.75 -42.04
C ARG A 492 -27.17 -22.29 -40.85
N HIS A 493 -26.46 -21.18 -40.98
CA HIS A 493 -25.85 -20.55 -39.82
C HIS A 493 -26.92 -19.90 -38.94
N GLN A 494 -26.93 -20.28 -37.66
CA GLN A 494 -27.57 -19.55 -36.60
C GLN A 494 -26.52 -18.71 -35.88
N ILE A 495 -26.57 -17.42 -36.09
CA ILE A 495 -25.67 -16.43 -35.50
C ILE A 495 -26.27 -15.99 -34.17
N LYS A 496 -25.51 -16.12 -33.09
CA LYS A 496 -25.94 -15.80 -31.75
C LYS A 496 -24.91 -14.92 -31.07
N TRP A 497 -25.36 -13.89 -30.38
CA TRP A 497 -24.50 -13.12 -29.47
C TRP A 497 -25.23 -12.81 -28.18
N THR A 498 -24.43 -12.60 -27.14
CA THR A 498 -24.92 -12.31 -25.82
C THR A 498 -24.15 -11.11 -25.29
N THR A 499 -24.87 -10.12 -24.78
CA THR A 499 -24.34 -8.95 -24.10
C THR A 499 -24.54 -9.09 -22.60
N ALA A 500 -23.59 -8.65 -21.77
CA ALA A 500 -23.73 -8.59 -20.31
C ALA A 500 -24.62 -7.40 -19.92
N SER A 501 -24.44 -6.29 -20.64
CA SER A 501 -25.19 -5.05 -20.49
C SER A 501 -25.22 -4.31 -21.82
N GLU A 502 -26.16 -3.38 -21.99
CA GLU A 502 -26.18 -2.48 -23.13
C GLU A 502 -26.34 -1.05 -22.63
N LEU A 503 -25.61 -0.13 -23.24
CA LEU A 503 -25.73 1.29 -22.94
C LEU A 503 -25.94 2.07 -24.24
N ASN A 504 -26.98 2.88 -24.26
CA ASN A 504 -27.32 3.76 -25.39
C ASN A 504 -27.45 3.05 -26.76
N ASN A 505 -27.59 1.72 -26.75
CA ASN A 505 -27.60 0.88 -27.95
C ASN A 505 -28.92 1.03 -28.71
N ASP A 506 -28.88 1.68 -29.86
CA ASP A 506 -30.03 1.75 -30.77
C ASP A 506 -30.22 0.41 -31.48
N PHE A 507 -29.19 -0.06 -32.18
CA PHE A 507 -29.25 -1.33 -32.89
C PHE A 507 -27.86 -1.96 -33.13
N PHE A 508 -27.91 -3.26 -33.41
CA PHE A 508 -26.78 -4.00 -33.95
C PHE A 508 -26.89 -4.15 -35.46
N THR A 509 -25.76 -4.20 -36.16
CA THR A 509 -25.70 -4.71 -37.53
C THR A 509 -24.78 -5.92 -37.59
N ILE A 510 -25.17 -6.88 -38.42
CA ILE A 510 -24.32 -7.98 -38.84
C ILE A 510 -23.95 -7.73 -40.30
N GLU A 511 -22.68 -7.76 -40.59
CA GLU A 511 -22.13 -7.75 -41.93
C GLU A 511 -21.55 -9.12 -42.22
N LYS A 512 -21.50 -9.53 -43.51
CA LYS A 512 -20.96 -10.80 -43.93
C LYS A 512 -19.91 -10.64 -45.03
N SER A 513 -18.97 -11.58 -45.10
CA SER A 513 -17.90 -11.59 -46.09
C SER A 513 -17.46 -13.03 -46.42
N SER A 514 -17.27 -13.31 -47.71
CA SER A 514 -16.73 -14.60 -48.15
C SER A 514 -15.19 -14.68 -48.03
N ASN A 515 -14.50 -13.54 -47.95
CA ASN A 515 -13.03 -13.48 -47.98
C ASN A 515 -12.42 -12.86 -46.68
N GLY A 516 -13.26 -12.41 -45.76
CA GLY A 516 -12.84 -11.77 -44.51
C GLY A 516 -12.31 -10.33 -44.63
N ASN A 517 -12.28 -9.75 -45.81
CA ASN A 517 -11.79 -8.42 -46.10
C ASN A 517 -12.89 -7.45 -46.51
N GLU A 518 -13.75 -7.87 -47.44
CA GLU A 518 -14.84 -7.04 -47.93
C GLU A 518 -16.16 -7.49 -47.28
N PHE A 519 -16.69 -6.65 -46.42
CA PHE A 519 -17.93 -6.91 -45.67
C PHE A 519 -19.11 -6.19 -46.29
N THR A 520 -20.23 -6.86 -46.41
CA THR A 520 -21.51 -6.32 -46.90
C THR A 520 -22.57 -6.43 -45.80
N PHE A 521 -23.47 -5.43 -45.73
CA PHE A 521 -24.57 -5.45 -44.80
C PHE A 521 -25.44 -6.71 -44.96
N PHE A 522 -25.74 -7.36 -43.83
CA PHE A 522 -26.55 -8.57 -43.83
C PHE A 522 -27.87 -8.36 -43.05
N ARG A 523 -27.79 -7.90 -41.78
CA ARG A 523 -28.98 -7.73 -40.93
C ARG A 523 -28.82 -6.53 -39.99
N LYS A 524 -29.97 -5.91 -39.65
CA LYS A 524 -30.10 -4.95 -38.56
C LYS A 524 -31.01 -5.54 -37.49
N ILE A 525 -30.62 -5.44 -36.22
CA ILE A 525 -31.35 -5.98 -35.08
C ILE A 525 -31.45 -4.86 -34.05
N GLN A 526 -32.68 -4.55 -33.59
CA GLN A 526 -32.90 -3.53 -32.59
C GLN A 526 -32.21 -3.87 -31.30
N GLY A 527 -31.46 -2.92 -30.76
CA GLY A 527 -30.84 -3.00 -29.43
C GLY A 527 -31.87 -2.82 -28.31
N SER A 528 -31.45 -3.08 -27.09
CA SER A 528 -32.30 -2.93 -25.91
C SER A 528 -32.13 -1.57 -25.21
N GLY A 529 -31.47 -0.60 -25.84
CA GLY A 529 -31.22 0.72 -25.30
C GLY A 529 -30.17 0.71 -24.19
N THR A 530 -30.60 1.00 -22.97
CA THR A 530 -29.75 0.91 -21.78
C THR A 530 -30.32 -0.12 -20.82
N ILE A 531 -29.63 -1.24 -20.66
CA ILE A 531 -29.98 -2.36 -19.76
C ILE A 531 -28.76 -2.90 -19.04
N ASN A 532 -28.97 -3.41 -17.84
CA ASN A 532 -27.93 -4.02 -16.98
C ASN A 532 -28.04 -5.53 -16.88
N ASP A 533 -28.94 -6.11 -17.67
CA ASP A 533 -29.21 -7.54 -17.67
C ASP A 533 -28.62 -8.17 -18.93
N THR A 534 -28.17 -9.41 -18.78
CA THR A 534 -27.69 -10.23 -19.90
C THR A 534 -28.78 -10.38 -20.97
N LYS A 535 -28.46 -10.01 -22.19
CA LYS A 535 -29.36 -10.13 -23.32
C LYS A 535 -28.78 -11.01 -24.42
N THR A 536 -29.60 -11.89 -24.95
CA THR A 536 -29.19 -12.79 -26.05
C THR A 536 -30.00 -12.50 -27.29
N TYR A 537 -29.33 -12.41 -28.41
CA TYR A 537 -29.87 -12.19 -29.76
C TYR A 537 -29.54 -13.37 -30.64
N THR A 538 -30.42 -13.67 -31.58
CA THR A 538 -30.25 -14.77 -32.53
C THR A 538 -30.78 -14.36 -33.89
N VAL A 539 -29.99 -14.66 -34.94
CA VAL A 539 -30.33 -14.43 -36.33
C VAL A 539 -29.98 -15.66 -37.14
N SER A 540 -30.84 -16.08 -38.06
CA SER A 540 -30.53 -17.17 -38.98
C SER A 540 -30.09 -16.60 -40.34
N ALA A 541 -29.04 -17.14 -40.92
CA ALA A 541 -28.64 -16.90 -42.28
C ALA A 541 -29.57 -17.64 -43.25
N GLU A 542 -29.57 -17.24 -44.51
CA GLU A 542 -30.42 -17.85 -45.56
C GLU A 542 -29.88 -19.20 -45.98
N ASP A 543 -28.57 -19.37 -45.87
CA ASP A 543 -27.80 -20.60 -46.17
C ASP A 543 -26.74 -20.84 -45.09
N GLY A 544 -25.98 -21.90 -45.25
CA GLY A 544 -24.86 -22.28 -44.37
C GLY A 544 -23.53 -22.34 -45.13
N ILE A 545 -23.34 -21.49 -46.12
CA ILE A 545 -22.08 -21.36 -46.84
C ILE A 545 -21.02 -20.77 -45.90
N ALA A 546 -19.77 -21.23 -46.00
CA ALA A 546 -18.69 -20.70 -45.18
C ALA A 546 -18.54 -19.18 -45.37
N GLU A 547 -18.65 -18.43 -44.28
CA GLU A 547 -18.61 -16.97 -44.30
C GLU A 547 -17.98 -16.40 -43.01
N TYR A 548 -17.46 -15.18 -43.12
CA TYR A 548 -17.14 -14.34 -41.96
C TYR A 548 -18.34 -13.47 -41.60
N TYR A 549 -18.61 -13.36 -40.32
CA TYR A 549 -19.64 -12.46 -39.77
C TYR A 549 -18.99 -11.44 -38.89
N LYS A 550 -19.34 -10.16 -39.08
CA LYS A 550 -18.88 -9.02 -38.27
C LYS A 550 -20.07 -8.38 -37.59
N LEU A 551 -19.98 -8.26 -36.25
CA LEU A 551 -20.98 -7.63 -35.41
C LEU A 551 -20.57 -6.19 -35.10
N LYS A 552 -21.47 -5.24 -35.34
CA LYS A 552 -21.31 -3.83 -35.00
C LYS A 552 -22.51 -3.35 -34.18
N GLN A 553 -22.27 -2.41 -33.27
CA GLN A 553 -23.28 -1.69 -32.51
C GLN A 553 -23.39 -0.26 -33.04
N PHE A 554 -24.59 0.30 -32.97
CA PHE A 554 -24.86 1.70 -33.23
C PHE A 554 -25.63 2.29 -32.06
N ASP A 555 -25.14 3.40 -31.53
CA ASP A 555 -25.77 4.14 -30.45
C ASP A 555 -26.84 5.10 -31.00
N PHE A 556 -27.75 5.56 -30.12
CA PHE A 556 -28.79 6.54 -30.51
C PHE A 556 -28.24 7.87 -31.06
N ASN A 557 -26.96 8.20 -30.74
CA ASN A 557 -26.27 9.36 -31.27
C ASN A 557 -25.59 9.11 -32.63
N GLY A 558 -25.70 7.88 -33.17
CA GLY A 558 -25.12 7.45 -34.44
C GLY A 558 -23.67 6.96 -34.36
N THR A 559 -23.07 6.93 -33.18
CA THR A 559 -21.71 6.37 -33.00
C THR A 559 -21.73 4.87 -33.29
N MET A 560 -20.74 4.38 -34.05
CA MET A 560 -20.61 2.98 -34.43
C MET A 560 -19.42 2.36 -33.70
N HIS A 561 -19.65 1.16 -33.14
CA HIS A 561 -18.64 0.34 -32.49
C HIS A 561 -18.56 -1.02 -33.17
N GLU A 562 -17.38 -1.39 -33.66
CA GLU A 562 -17.10 -2.75 -34.14
C GLU A 562 -16.82 -3.66 -32.94
N LEU A 563 -17.63 -4.73 -32.77
CA LEU A 563 -17.53 -5.57 -31.58
C LEU A 563 -16.64 -6.80 -31.83
N LYS A 564 -16.99 -7.63 -32.85
CA LYS A 564 -16.24 -8.86 -33.11
C LYS A 564 -16.48 -9.37 -34.53
N THR A 565 -15.46 -10.02 -35.10
CA THR A 565 -15.55 -10.79 -36.34
C THR A 565 -15.30 -12.27 -36.04
N ILE A 566 -16.13 -13.15 -36.61
CA ILE A 566 -15.98 -14.61 -36.51
C ILE A 566 -16.00 -15.23 -37.89
N TYR A 567 -15.38 -16.41 -38.01
CA TYR A 567 -15.50 -17.28 -39.17
C TYR A 567 -16.48 -18.41 -38.86
N ALA A 568 -17.44 -18.63 -39.75
CA ALA A 568 -18.40 -19.73 -39.69
C ALA A 568 -18.10 -20.70 -40.85
N PRO A 569 -17.71 -21.94 -40.56
CA PRO A 569 -17.46 -22.94 -41.60
C PRO A 569 -18.75 -23.37 -42.28
N SER A 570 -18.68 -23.87 -43.51
CA SER A 570 -19.88 -24.36 -44.22
C SER A 570 -20.66 -25.38 -43.39
N CYS A 571 -21.96 -25.19 -43.33
CA CYS A 571 -22.90 -26.11 -42.69
C CYS A 571 -23.24 -27.30 -43.58
N GLN A 572 -22.98 -27.17 -44.88
CA GLN A 572 -23.19 -28.26 -45.83
C GLN A 572 -22.00 -29.20 -45.74
N ASN A 573 -22.28 -30.44 -45.57
CA ASN A 573 -21.29 -31.51 -45.73
C ASN A 573 -21.06 -31.74 -47.24
N ASP A 574 -20.52 -30.73 -47.91
CA ASP A 574 -20.39 -30.70 -49.38
C ASP A 574 -19.40 -31.71 -49.93
N MET A 575 -18.85 -32.54 -49.11
CA MET A 575 -17.90 -33.55 -49.55
C MET A 575 -18.18 -34.92 -48.98
N PHE A 576 -18.10 -35.89 -49.85
CA PHE A 576 -17.95 -37.29 -49.45
C PHE A 576 -16.71 -37.43 -48.57
N LYS A 577 -16.83 -38.05 -47.45
CA LYS A 577 -15.68 -38.37 -46.58
C LYS A 577 -15.62 -39.86 -46.31
N LEU A 578 -14.51 -40.47 -46.66
CA LEU A 578 -14.15 -41.79 -46.18
C LEU A 578 -13.67 -41.66 -44.74
N LEU A 579 -14.51 -42.08 -43.76
CA LEU A 579 -14.24 -41.94 -42.32
C LEU A 579 -13.34 -43.07 -41.82
N SER A 580 -13.54 -44.28 -42.33
CA SER A 580 -12.67 -45.41 -42.03
C SER A 580 -12.77 -46.47 -43.09
N VAL A 581 -11.67 -47.23 -43.31
CA VAL A 581 -11.62 -48.46 -44.07
C VAL A 581 -10.91 -49.49 -43.21
N ASN A 582 -11.51 -50.65 -43.10
CA ASN A 582 -10.93 -51.77 -42.38
C ASN A 582 -11.14 -53.04 -43.19
N GLN A 583 -10.08 -53.83 -43.42
CA GLN A 583 -10.15 -55.12 -44.09
C GLN A 583 -10.05 -56.24 -43.04
N VAL A 584 -11.00 -57.16 -43.10
CA VAL A 584 -11.00 -58.38 -42.30
C VAL A 584 -11.19 -59.54 -43.27
N GLU A 585 -10.17 -60.38 -43.39
CA GLU A 585 -10.11 -61.45 -44.39
C GLU A 585 -10.29 -60.91 -45.80
N GLU A 586 -11.30 -61.35 -46.55
CA GLU A 586 -11.59 -60.91 -47.90
C GLU A 586 -12.65 -59.80 -47.98
N VAL A 587 -13.05 -59.27 -46.86
CA VAL A 587 -14.10 -58.25 -46.79
C VAL A 587 -13.52 -56.88 -46.40
N VAL A 588 -13.83 -55.88 -47.23
CA VAL A 588 -13.50 -54.46 -46.90
C VAL A 588 -14.73 -53.76 -46.39
N ASN A 589 -14.64 -53.29 -45.13
CA ASN A 589 -15.67 -52.47 -44.53
C ASN A 589 -15.24 -51.01 -44.61
N SER A 590 -16.07 -50.14 -45.17
CA SER A 590 -15.84 -48.71 -45.24
C SER A 590 -16.99 -47.94 -44.59
N ILE A 591 -16.65 -46.86 -43.85
CA ILE A 591 -17.61 -45.91 -43.34
C ILE A 591 -17.46 -44.61 -44.13
N ILE A 592 -18.54 -44.23 -44.81
CA ILE A 592 -18.57 -43.09 -45.72
C ILE A 592 -19.63 -42.10 -45.24
N SER A 593 -19.24 -40.84 -45.06
CA SER A 593 -20.20 -39.74 -44.88
C SER A 593 -20.59 -39.21 -46.24
N SER A 594 -21.90 -39.23 -46.54
CA SER A 594 -22.48 -38.65 -47.75
C SER A 594 -23.29 -37.39 -47.45
N PRO A 595 -23.10 -36.31 -48.21
CA PRO A 595 -23.92 -35.10 -48.05
C PRO A 595 -25.38 -35.29 -48.52
N ASP A 596 -25.60 -36.19 -49.48
CA ASP A 596 -26.90 -36.40 -50.14
C ASP A 596 -27.19 -37.89 -50.37
N ASN A 597 -28.44 -38.20 -50.77
CA ASN A 597 -28.83 -39.51 -51.26
C ASN A 597 -28.33 -39.67 -52.70
N VAL A 598 -27.30 -40.43 -52.89
CA VAL A 598 -26.67 -40.58 -54.22
C VAL A 598 -26.26 -42.03 -54.47
N LYS A 599 -26.09 -42.35 -55.74
CA LYS A 599 -25.35 -43.53 -56.19
C LYS A 599 -23.88 -43.15 -56.37
N ALA A 600 -23.00 -43.89 -55.73
CA ALA A 600 -21.57 -43.69 -55.78
C ALA A 600 -20.90 -44.96 -56.26
N GLU A 601 -19.86 -44.85 -57.07
CA GLU A 601 -19.04 -45.95 -57.49
C GLU A 601 -17.83 -46.07 -56.57
N ILE A 602 -17.65 -47.21 -55.95
CA ILE A 602 -16.47 -47.57 -55.17
C ILE A 602 -15.55 -48.44 -55.97
N THR A 603 -14.30 -48.00 -56.07
CA THR A 603 -13.22 -48.75 -56.79
C THR A 603 -12.07 -49.02 -55.84
N LEU A 604 -11.58 -50.26 -55.83
CA LEU A 604 -10.39 -50.64 -55.09
C LEU A 604 -9.27 -50.98 -56.12
N PHE A 605 -8.09 -50.47 -55.80
CA PHE A 605 -6.88 -50.73 -56.56
C PHE A 605 -5.84 -51.43 -55.69
N ASP A 606 -5.04 -52.31 -56.28
CA ASP A 606 -3.87 -52.84 -55.60
C ASP A 606 -2.74 -51.78 -55.46
N LEU A 607 -1.67 -52.12 -54.78
CA LEU A 607 -0.51 -51.22 -54.60
C LEU A 607 0.23 -50.90 -55.91
N LYS A 608 -0.10 -51.56 -57.02
CA LYS A 608 0.43 -51.26 -58.32
C LYS A 608 -0.53 -50.45 -59.18
N GLY A 609 -1.69 -50.08 -58.66
CA GLY A 609 -2.71 -49.30 -59.34
C GLY A 609 -3.60 -50.12 -60.25
N ILE A 610 -3.62 -51.47 -60.13
CA ILE A 610 -4.50 -52.35 -60.92
C ILE A 610 -5.87 -52.38 -60.20
N LEU A 611 -6.94 -52.18 -60.93
CA LEU A 611 -8.31 -52.30 -60.46
C LEU A 611 -8.60 -53.73 -60.01
N VAL A 612 -8.93 -53.87 -58.71
CA VAL A 612 -9.24 -55.16 -58.05
C VAL A 612 -10.74 -55.34 -57.86
N PHE A 613 -11.45 -54.30 -57.62
CA PHE A 613 -12.89 -54.32 -57.30
C PHE A 613 -13.57 -53.05 -57.76
N LYS A 614 -14.82 -53.16 -58.22
CA LYS A 614 -15.65 -52.02 -58.60
C LYS A 614 -17.14 -52.34 -58.38
N GLU A 615 -17.82 -51.49 -57.61
CA GLU A 615 -19.24 -51.62 -57.29
C GLU A 615 -19.95 -50.28 -57.19
N GLU A 616 -21.21 -50.24 -57.68
CA GLU A 616 -22.10 -49.07 -57.46
C GLU A 616 -22.90 -49.27 -56.17
N VAL A 617 -22.78 -48.35 -55.27
CA VAL A 617 -23.50 -48.35 -53.95
C VAL A 617 -24.44 -47.18 -53.84
N SER A 618 -25.58 -47.40 -53.19
CA SER A 618 -26.50 -46.30 -52.85
C SER A 618 -26.16 -45.77 -51.45
N LEU A 619 -25.78 -44.52 -51.38
CA LEU A 619 -25.51 -43.81 -50.12
C LEU A 619 -26.71 -42.94 -49.77
N THR A 620 -27.05 -42.90 -48.49
CA THR A 620 -28.02 -41.97 -47.91
C THR A 620 -27.31 -40.82 -47.23
N THR A 621 -27.99 -39.67 -47.13
CA THR A 621 -27.47 -38.53 -46.39
C THR A 621 -27.03 -38.95 -44.98
N GLY A 622 -25.79 -38.65 -44.59
CA GLY A 622 -25.21 -39.00 -43.30
C GLY A 622 -24.18 -40.14 -43.40
N ILE A 623 -24.04 -40.91 -42.32
CA ILE A 623 -23.02 -41.97 -42.21
C ILE A 623 -23.56 -43.26 -42.77
N ASN A 624 -22.87 -43.81 -43.77
CA ASN A 624 -23.15 -45.07 -44.44
C ASN A 624 -22.06 -46.09 -44.12
N SER A 625 -22.45 -47.31 -43.79
CA SER A 625 -21.55 -48.44 -43.68
C SER A 625 -21.67 -49.28 -44.94
N VAL A 626 -20.60 -49.39 -45.70
CA VAL A 626 -20.53 -50.14 -46.94
C VAL A 626 -19.58 -51.31 -46.76
N ARG A 627 -20.05 -52.52 -47.14
CA ARG A 627 -19.31 -53.76 -47.08
C ARG A 627 -19.09 -54.22 -48.50
N LEU A 628 -17.84 -54.35 -48.88
CA LEU A 628 -17.39 -54.71 -50.20
C LEU A 628 -16.75 -56.13 -50.18
#